data_ad190c75d8d04043b4b7647c1815fc1e
#
_entry.id   ad190c75d8d04043b4b7647c1815fc1e
#
_cell.length_a   1.000
_cell.length_b   1.000
_cell.length_c   1.000
_cell.angle_alpha   90.00
_cell.angle_beta   90.00
_cell.angle_gamma   90.00
#
_symmetry.space_group_name_H-M   'P 1'
#
loop_
_entity.id
_entity.type
_entity.pdbx_description
1 polymer ?
#
loop_
_entity_poly.entity_id
_entity_poly.type
_entity_poly.pdbx_seq_one_letter_code
_entity_poly.pdbx_strand_id
1 'polypeptide(L)'
;EVTAAGETASDVTGGDAAAQKTAEETNKVTPEPAPVPQELTTADRMVDRTKVKGIYVTGPKAGSAGMEELIGLVDETELNAMVIDVKNDEGNVTFRLMNEEITQNIPVLDQISEMQAGVCYIRDIQALMQELKDHNIYTIARIVCFKDPILAAARPELALTKPDGKPVTDANGLAWVNPYRQEVWEYLTELAEMAADLGFDEIQYDYVRFPVGSDANVADYGVDMDAYPKRQAIQDFLAYAGDRLHEKGCVVTALSAEGRPTCRR
;
A
#
# COMPACT_ATOMS: atom_id res chain seq x y z
N GLU A 1 -14.13 -65.80 -18.87
CA GLU A 1 -13.59 -67.15 -18.84
C GLU A 1 -12.18 -67.10 -18.33
N VAL A 2 -11.99 -67.44 -17.05
CA VAL A 2 -11.62 -68.80 -16.57
C VAL A 2 -10.11 -69.04 -16.80
N THR A 3 -9.25 -69.28 -15.89
CA THR A 3 -9.02 -69.95 -14.59
C THR A 3 -7.52 -69.95 -14.39
N ALA A 4 -7.02 -69.70 -13.26
CA ALA A 4 -6.77 -70.49 -12.09
C ALA A 4 -5.40 -71.26 -12.10
N ALA A 5 -4.68 -71.03 -11.03
CA ALA A 5 -4.06 -71.93 -10.07
C ALA A 5 -2.74 -72.62 -10.40
N GLY A 6 -1.90 -72.70 -9.35
CA GLY A 6 -1.07 -73.84 -9.04
C GLY A 6 0.18 -73.53 -8.24
N GLU A 7 0.00 -73.72 -6.96
CA GLU A 7 0.98 -74.00 -5.92
C GLU A 7 2.11 -75.00 -6.35
N THR A 8 3.30 -74.94 -5.75
CA THR A 8 3.71 -75.91 -4.69
C THR A 8 5.08 -75.57 -4.12
N ALA A 9 5.17 -75.83 -2.83
CA ALA A 9 6.34 -75.78 -1.94
C ALA A 9 7.33 -76.87 -2.10
N SER A 10 8.53 -76.70 -1.54
CA SER A 10 9.27 -77.59 -0.63
C SER A 10 10.69 -77.08 -0.48
N ASP A 11 11.12 -76.65 0.64
CA ASP A 11 11.76 -77.29 1.80
C ASP A 11 13.11 -77.97 1.51
N VAL A 12 14.10 -77.62 2.29
CA VAL A 12 15.05 -78.42 3.07
C VAL A 12 16.43 -77.74 3.29
N THR A 13 16.64 -77.39 4.54
CA THR A 13 17.81 -77.49 5.43
C THR A 13 19.25 -77.18 5.01
N GLY A 14 19.87 -76.41 5.91
CA GLY A 14 21.11 -76.86 6.62
C GLY A 14 22.37 -76.05 6.38
N GLY A 15 22.95 -75.51 7.47
CA GLY A 15 24.38 -75.27 7.49
C GLY A 15 24.86 -73.97 8.10
N ASP A 16 25.17 -74.07 9.34
CA ASP A 16 25.91 -73.22 10.21
C ASP A 16 27.25 -72.70 9.64
N ALA A 17 27.54 -71.37 9.78
CA ALA A 17 28.92 -70.93 9.99
C ALA A 17 28.90 -69.41 10.40
N ALA A 18 29.30 -69.16 11.60
CA ALA A 18 29.57 -67.88 12.17
C ALA A 18 30.66 -67.10 11.42
N ALA A 19 30.40 -65.86 11.08
CA ALA A 19 31.40 -64.83 10.83
C ALA A 19 30.90 -63.47 11.34
N GLN A 20 31.49 -63.09 12.48
CA GLN A 20 31.42 -61.71 12.99
C GLN A 20 31.91 -60.73 11.92
N LYS A 21 31.07 -59.77 11.56
CA LYS A 21 31.46 -58.51 10.92
C LYS A 21 30.91 -57.35 11.70
N THR A 22 31.85 -56.62 12.26
CA THR A 22 31.71 -55.32 12.88
C THR A 22 30.84 -54.38 12.03
N ALA A 23 29.76 -53.91 12.58
CA ALA A 23 28.94 -52.84 12.03
C ALA A 23 29.66 -51.52 12.27
N GLU A 24 30.17 -50.90 11.23
CA GLU A 24 30.50 -49.49 11.19
C GLU A 24 29.19 -48.71 11.12
N GLU A 25 28.81 -48.07 12.24
CA GLU A 25 27.75 -47.06 12.28
C GLU A 25 28.23 -45.82 11.48
N THR A 26 27.82 -45.73 10.24
CA THR A 26 27.92 -44.48 9.51
C THR A 26 26.87 -43.50 10.06
N ASN A 27 27.33 -42.62 10.90
CA ASN A 27 26.59 -41.48 11.41
C ASN A 27 26.18 -40.59 10.23
N LYS A 28 24.99 -40.80 9.71
CA LYS A 28 24.39 -39.98 8.67
C LYS A 28 23.95 -38.68 9.32
N VAL A 29 24.83 -37.67 9.35
CA VAL A 29 24.48 -36.31 9.72
C VAL A 29 23.50 -35.81 8.65
N THR A 30 22.23 -35.74 9.03
CA THR A 30 21.20 -35.05 8.23
C THR A 30 21.60 -33.56 8.26
N PRO A 31 21.82 -32.91 7.13
CA PRO A 31 22.12 -31.50 7.13
C PRO A 31 20.92 -30.77 7.73
N GLU A 32 21.18 -29.95 8.76
CA GLU A 32 20.22 -29.03 9.33
C GLU A 32 19.66 -28.15 8.20
N PRO A 33 18.31 -27.99 8.08
CA PRO A 33 17.74 -27.12 7.05
C PRO A 33 18.32 -25.71 7.24
N ALA A 34 18.79 -25.12 6.14
CA ALA A 34 19.28 -23.75 6.15
C ALA A 34 18.21 -22.85 6.79
N PRO A 35 18.60 -21.88 7.65
CA PRO A 35 17.66 -20.97 8.27
C PRO A 35 16.85 -20.27 7.17
N VAL A 36 15.53 -20.43 7.25
CA VAL A 36 14.59 -19.70 6.39
C VAL A 36 14.87 -18.21 6.62
N PRO A 37 15.09 -17.40 5.56
CA PRO A 37 15.28 -15.97 5.73
C PRO A 37 14.12 -15.43 6.56
N GLN A 38 14.38 -14.83 7.72
CA GLN A 38 13.35 -14.13 8.47
C GLN A 38 12.90 -12.95 7.61
N GLU A 39 11.62 -12.91 7.27
CA GLU A 39 11.02 -11.73 6.66
C GLU A 39 11.22 -10.55 7.59
N LEU A 40 11.90 -9.50 7.11
CA LEU A 40 12.05 -8.26 7.84
C LEU A 40 10.66 -7.64 8.03
N THR A 41 10.29 -7.36 9.27
CA THR A 41 9.06 -6.64 9.56
C THR A 41 9.17 -5.18 9.13
N THR A 42 8.05 -4.48 8.97
CA THR A 42 8.06 -3.02 8.76
C THR A 42 8.87 -2.30 9.85
N ALA A 43 8.78 -2.77 11.11
CA ALA A 43 9.58 -2.23 12.20
C ALA A 43 11.08 -2.40 11.99
N ASP A 44 11.52 -3.56 11.47
CA ASP A 44 12.94 -3.82 11.18
C ASP A 44 13.47 -2.92 10.06
N ARG A 45 12.66 -2.66 9.03
CA ARG A 45 12.98 -1.72 7.95
C ARG A 45 12.98 -0.25 8.41
N MET A 46 12.20 0.07 9.43
CA MET A 46 12.11 1.42 10.00
C MET A 46 13.30 1.85 10.85
N VAL A 47 14.14 0.93 11.30
CA VAL A 47 15.26 1.22 12.24
C VAL A 47 16.25 2.25 11.66
N ASP A 48 16.31 2.44 10.35
CA ASP A 48 17.22 3.37 9.69
C ASP A 48 16.54 4.40 8.77
N ARG A 49 15.36 4.89 9.17
CA ARG A 49 14.58 5.89 8.40
C ARG A 49 15.33 7.16 8.05
N THR A 50 16.38 7.50 8.79
CA THR A 50 17.24 8.64 8.46
C THR A 50 18.05 8.44 7.18
N LYS A 51 18.07 7.22 6.65
CA LYS A 51 18.81 6.83 5.45
C LYS A 51 17.91 6.46 4.27
N VAL A 52 16.60 6.75 4.32
CA VAL A 52 15.71 6.52 3.18
C VAL A 52 16.11 7.43 2.02
N LYS A 53 16.47 6.80 0.90
CA LYS A 53 16.79 7.45 -0.37
C LYS A 53 15.84 6.89 -1.42
N GLY A 54 14.79 7.64 -1.71
CA GLY A 54 13.70 7.18 -2.56
C GLY A 54 13.59 7.89 -3.90
N ILE A 55 12.93 7.22 -4.84
CA ILE A 55 12.46 7.81 -6.09
C ILE A 55 10.93 7.86 -6.09
N TYR A 56 10.39 8.87 -6.79
CA TYR A 56 8.94 8.98 -6.98
C TYR A 56 8.52 8.25 -8.26
N VAL A 57 7.45 7.45 -8.12
CA VAL A 57 6.91 6.59 -9.19
C VAL A 57 5.43 6.89 -9.39
N THR A 58 5.09 7.43 -10.55
CA THR A 58 3.68 7.67 -10.90
C THR A 58 2.93 6.36 -11.16
N GLY A 59 1.61 6.35 -10.97
CA GLY A 59 0.78 5.17 -11.25
C GLY A 59 0.99 4.56 -12.64
N PRO A 60 1.00 5.37 -13.74
CA PRO A 60 1.31 4.86 -15.09
C PRO A 60 2.69 4.20 -15.20
N LYS A 61 3.72 4.74 -14.55
CA LYS A 61 5.07 4.16 -14.56
C LYS A 61 5.10 2.85 -13.76
N ALA A 62 4.47 2.83 -12.58
CA ALA A 62 4.38 1.63 -11.74
C ALA A 62 3.64 0.47 -12.43
N GLY A 63 2.66 0.77 -13.29
CA GLY A 63 1.92 -0.23 -14.06
C GLY A 63 2.51 -0.61 -15.42
N SER A 64 3.72 -0.14 -15.74
CA SER A 64 4.38 -0.37 -17.03
C SER A 64 5.65 -1.22 -16.89
N ALA A 65 6.14 -1.75 -18.02
CA ALA A 65 7.44 -2.42 -18.08
C ALA A 65 8.62 -1.55 -17.57
N GLY A 66 8.44 -0.22 -17.55
CA GLY A 66 9.43 0.67 -16.96
C GLY A 66 9.59 0.56 -15.45
N MET A 67 8.75 -0.22 -14.77
CA MET A 67 8.91 -0.50 -13.35
C MET A 67 10.11 -1.40 -13.08
N GLU A 68 10.35 -2.42 -13.92
CA GLU A 68 11.53 -3.30 -13.85
C GLU A 68 12.84 -2.49 -13.93
N GLU A 69 12.89 -1.46 -14.80
CA GLU A 69 14.05 -0.57 -14.90
C GLU A 69 14.30 0.20 -13.60
N LEU A 70 13.23 0.63 -12.93
CA LEU A 70 13.34 1.36 -11.65
C LEU A 70 13.76 0.43 -10.51
N ILE A 71 13.26 -0.80 -10.47
CA ILE A 71 13.69 -1.81 -9.51
C ILE A 71 15.18 -2.10 -9.70
N GLY A 72 15.62 -2.36 -10.93
CA GLY A 72 17.04 -2.52 -11.26
C GLY A 72 17.89 -1.31 -10.85
N LEU A 73 17.39 -0.09 -11.03
CA LEU A 73 18.09 1.12 -10.59
C LEU A 73 18.26 1.15 -9.06
N VAL A 74 17.26 0.73 -8.30
CA VAL A 74 17.37 0.66 -6.83
C VAL A 74 18.39 -0.41 -6.43
N ASP A 75 18.38 -1.58 -7.06
CA ASP A 75 19.31 -2.68 -6.76
C ASP A 75 20.77 -2.33 -7.06
N GLU A 76 21.00 -1.51 -8.08
CA GLU A 76 22.35 -1.15 -8.57
C GLU A 76 22.92 0.12 -7.91
N THR A 77 22.11 0.83 -7.08
CA THR A 77 22.51 2.13 -6.52
C THR A 77 22.32 2.17 -5.00
N GLU A 78 22.53 3.36 -4.43
CA GLU A 78 22.27 3.64 -3.01
C GLU A 78 20.81 3.93 -2.67
N LEU A 79 19.92 3.86 -3.67
CA LEU A 79 18.47 3.98 -3.48
C LEU A 79 17.95 2.75 -2.74
N ASN A 80 16.94 2.96 -1.91
CA ASN A 80 16.35 1.90 -1.09
C ASN A 80 14.84 2.05 -0.86
N ALA A 81 14.22 3.01 -1.55
CA ALA A 81 12.81 3.28 -1.38
C ALA A 81 12.12 3.77 -2.65
N MET A 82 10.82 3.56 -2.73
CA MET A 82 9.96 4.11 -3.78
C MET A 82 8.72 4.77 -3.17
N VAL A 83 8.45 6.00 -3.61
CA VAL A 83 7.18 6.69 -3.34
C VAL A 83 6.27 6.41 -4.53
N ILE A 84 5.19 5.67 -4.30
CA ILE A 84 4.27 5.23 -5.36
C ILE A 84 2.92 5.92 -5.17
N ASP A 85 2.37 6.50 -6.23
CA ASP A 85 1.02 7.04 -6.21
C ASP A 85 0.00 5.92 -5.97
N VAL A 86 -0.66 5.98 -4.83
CA VAL A 86 -1.88 5.23 -4.55
C VAL A 86 -3.10 6.04 -5.01
N LYS A 87 -3.11 7.33 -4.72
CA LYS A 87 -4.10 8.27 -5.23
C LYS A 87 -3.39 9.52 -5.78
N ASN A 88 -3.57 9.78 -7.07
CA ASN A 88 -2.86 10.83 -7.79
C ASN A 88 -3.55 12.20 -7.74
N ASP A 89 -2.95 13.19 -8.39
CA ASP A 89 -3.42 14.59 -8.41
C ASP A 89 -4.77 14.80 -9.12
N GLU A 90 -5.15 13.90 -10.03
CA GLU A 90 -6.44 13.90 -10.71
C GLU A 90 -7.54 13.18 -9.91
N GLY A 91 -7.22 12.66 -8.71
CA GLY A 91 -8.16 11.94 -7.86
C GLY A 91 -8.27 10.44 -8.18
N ASN A 92 -7.49 9.91 -9.14
CA ASN A 92 -7.54 8.50 -9.47
C ASN A 92 -6.81 7.65 -8.42
N VAL A 93 -7.43 6.58 -7.96
CA VAL A 93 -6.73 5.45 -7.35
C VAL A 93 -6.06 4.66 -8.47
N THR A 94 -4.78 4.37 -8.34
CA THR A 94 -3.92 3.93 -9.44
C THR A 94 -4.05 2.45 -9.78
N PHE A 95 -4.73 1.67 -8.96
CA PHE A 95 -4.95 0.23 -9.11
C PHE A 95 -6.38 -0.17 -8.77
N ARG A 96 -6.75 -1.39 -9.15
CA ARG A 96 -7.96 -2.07 -8.68
C ARG A 96 -7.54 -3.30 -7.89
N LEU A 97 -8.24 -3.56 -6.82
CA LEU A 97 -8.10 -4.82 -6.11
C LEU A 97 -8.83 -5.91 -6.90
N MET A 98 -8.08 -6.95 -7.27
CA MET A 98 -8.60 -8.09 -8.01
C MET A 98 -9.11 -9.21 -7.09
N ASN A 99 -8.86 -9.11 -5.79
CA ASN A 99 -9.22 -10.13 -4.82
C ASN A 99 -10.51 -9.74 -4.10
N GLU A 100 -11.58 -10.49 -4.34
CA GLU A 100 -12.90 -10.28 -3.73
C GLU A 100 -12.88 -10.35 -2.20
N GLU A 101 -11.97 -11.12 -1.59
CA GLU A 101 -11.85 -11.21 -0.13
C GLU A 101 -11.38 -9.89 0.50
N ILE A 102 -10.55 -9.13 -0.20
CA ILE A 102 -10.07 -7.82 0.26
C ILE A 102 -11.13 -6.75 -0.01
N THR A 103 -11.91 -6.88 -1.08
CA THR A 103 -12.88 -5.86 -1.50
C THR A 103 -14.20 -5.91 -0.71
N GLN A 104 -14.59 -7.07 -0.17
CA GLN A 104 -15.91 -7.27 0.45
C GLN A 104 -16.18 -6.43 1.71
N ASN A 105 -15.15 -5.85 2.32
CA ASN A 105 -15.26 -5.13 3.59
C ASN A 105 -14.74 -3.68 3.55
N ILE A 106 -14.48 -3.12 2.36
CA ILE A 106 -13.94 -1.76 2.24
C ILE A 106 -14.95 -0.88 1.50
N PRO A 107 -15.83 -0.14 2.22
CA PRO A 107 -16.86 0.73 1.62
C PRO A 107 -16.32 1.73 0.60
N VAL A 108 -15.09 2.20 0.79
CA VAL A 108 -14.41 3.14 -0.12
C VAL A 108 -14.19 2.56 -1.51
N LEU A 109 -14.00 1.25 -1.66
CA LEU A 109 -13.75 0.62 -2.96
C LEU A 109 -14.98 0.61 -3.86
N ASP A 110 -16.18 0.47 -3.31
CA ASP A 110 -17.42 0.59 -4.07
C ASP A 110 -17.54 2.02 -4.64
N GLN A 111 -17.26 3.03 -3.82
CA GLN A 111 -17.23 4.41 -4.26
C GLN A 111 -16.18 4.67 -5.34
N ILE A 112 -14.97 4.13 -5.17
CA ILE A 112 -13.90 4.23 -6.16
C ILE A 112 -14.29 3.57 -7.49
N SER A 113 -14.88 2.39 -7.44
CA SER A 113 -15.30 1.66 -8.64
C SER A 113 -16.35 2.42 -9.45
N GLU A 114 -17.27 3.10 -8.79
CA GLU A 114 -18.27 3.94 -9.43
C GLU A 114 -17.68 5.23 -10.02
N MET A 115 -16.73 5.84 -9.32
CA MET A 115 -16.12 7.12 -9.70
C MET A 115 -15.04 7.00 -10.78
N GLN A 116 -14.35 5.86 -10.86
CA GLN A 116 -13.18 5.65 -11.72
C GLN A 116 -13.44 4.78 -12.93
N ALA A 117 -14.55 4.96 -13.62
CA ALA A 117 -14.86 4.17 -14.80
C ALA A 117 -13.68 4.14 -15.80
N GLY A 118 -12.88 3.05 -15.76
CA GLY A 118 -11.87 2.74 -16.76
C GLY A 118 -10.41 3.02 -16.41
N VAL A 119 -10.10 3.70 -15.31
CA VAL A 119 -8.69 3.95 -14.94
C VAL A 119 -8.17 2.80 -14.06
N CYS A 120 -7.14 2.11 -14.56
CA CYS A 120 -6.37 1.13 -13.81
C CYS A 120 -4.96 1.10 -14.38
N TYR A 121 -4.04 1.79 -13.74
CA TYR A 121 -2.64 1.83 -14.18
C TYR A 121 -1.89 0.57 -13.75
N ILE A 122 -2.00 0.19 -12.47
CA ILE A 122 -1.36 -0.99 -11.90
C ILE A 122 -2.39 -2.12 -11.88
N ARG A 123 -2.21 -3.13 -12.74
CA ARG A 123 -3.18 -4.21 -12.93
C ARG A 123 -3.20 -5.19 -11.76
N ASP A 124 -2.02 -5.51 -11.23
CA ASP A 124 -1.83 -6.42 -10.12
C ASP A 124 -0.94 -5.76 -9.07
N ILE A 125 -1.58 -5.07 -8.14
CA ILE A 125 -0.87 -4.37 -7.06
C ILE A 125 -0.23 -5.36 -6.08
N GLN A 126 -0.83 -6.53 -5.88
CA GLN A 126 -0.29 -7.52 -4.96
C GLN A 126 1.00 -8.13 -5.49
N ALA A 127 1.04 -8.46 -6.80
CA ALA A 127 2.26 -8.93 -7.44
C ALA A 127 3.37 -7.86 -7.38
N LEU A 128 3.04 -6.60 -7.66
CA LEU A 128 3.99 -5.50 -7.56
C LEU A 128 4.54 -5.35 -6.13
N MET A 129 3.68 -5.37 -5.12
CA MET A 129 4.11 -5.24 -3.73
C MET A 129 5.00 -6.40 -3.29
N GLN A 130 4.70 -7.63 -3.75
CA GLN A 130 5.55 -8.79 -3.48
C GLN A 130 6.93 -8.65 -4.15
N GLU A 131 6.98 -8.20 -5.40
CA GLU A 131 8.23 -7.95 -6.13
C GLU A 131 9.10 -6.90 -5.43
N LEU A 132 8.50 -5.77 -5.02
CA LEU A 132 9.21 -4.73 -4.27
C LEU A 132 9.76 -5.24 -2.93
N LYS A 133 9.00 -6.09 -2.25
CA LYS A 133 9.41 -6.74 -1.01
C LYS A 133 10.58 -7.69 -1.23
N ASP A 134 10.54 -8.49 -2.29
CA ASP A 134 11.61 -9.44 -2.66
C ASP A 134 12.93 -8.71 -2.95
N HIS A 135 12.86 -7.49 -3.50
CA HIS A 135 13.99 -6.58 -3.69
C HIS A 135 14.33 -5.73 -2.46
N ASN A 136 13.66 -5.96 -1.33
CA ASN A 136 13.85 -5.22 -0.07
C ASN A 136 13.72 -3.69 -0.21
N ILE A 137 12.83 -3.24 -1.09
CA ILE A 137 12.54 -1.82 -1.33
C ILE A 137 11.53 -1.32 -0.30
N TYR A 138 11.88 -0.24 0.41
CA TYR A 138 10.96 0.44 1.32
C TYR A 138 9.88 1.19 0.52
N THR A 139 8.62 0.89 0.78
CA THR A 139 7.50 1.35 -0.03
C THR A 139 6.69 2.43 0.68
N ILE A 140 6.51 3.56 0.00
CA ILE A 140 5.78 4.72 0.51
C ILE A 140 4.56 4.96 -0.38
N ALA A 141 3.36 4.80 0.18
CA ALA A 141 2.11 5.08 -0.49
C ALA A 141 1.81 6.59 -0.47
N ARG A 142 1.87 7.25 -1.62
CA ARG A 142 1.48 8.65 -1.72
C ARG A 142 -0.03 8.76 -1.97
N ILE A 143 -0.72 9.52 -1.12
CA ILE A 143 -2.15 9.78 -1.20
C ILE A 143 -2.38 11.29 -1.26
N VAL A 144 -2.85 11.77 -2.40
CA VAL A 144 -3.30 13.17 -2.55
C VAL A 144 -4.63 13.36 -1.81
N CYS A 145 -4.67 14.26 -0.83
CA CYS A 145 -5.81 14.38 0.08
C CYS A 145 -6.95 15.24 -0.50
N PHE A 146 -6.87 16.54 -0.31
CA PHE A 146 -8.02 17.41 -0.50
C PHE A 146 -8.17 17.97 -1.92
N LYS A 147 -7.20 17.78 -2.78
CA LYS A 147 -7.33 18.00 -4.23
C LYS A 147 -7.89 16.73 -4.87
N ASP A 148 -9.18 16.70 -5.12
CA ASP A 148 -9.88 15.52 -5.62
C ASP A 148 -11.05 15.88 -6.53
N PRO A 149 -10.80 16.08 -7.82
CA PRO A 149 -11.85 16.42 -8.77
C PRO A 149 -12.85 15.28 -9.00
N ILE A 150 -12.43 14.01 -8.82
CA ILE A 150 -13.30 12.85 -8.99
C ILE A 150 -14.32 12.79 -7.84
N LEU A 151 -13.85 12.83 -6.60
CA LEU A 151 -14.74 12.83 -5.44
C LEU A 151 -15.65 14.07 -5.43
N ALA A 152 -15.12 15.24 -5.77
CA ALA A 152 -15.90 16.47 -5.85
C ALA A 152 -17.02 16.40 -6.91
N ALA A 153 -16.81 15.70 -8.02
CA ALA A 153 -17.82 15.49 -9.05
C ALA A 153 -18.84 14.41 -8.69
N ALA A 154 -18.40 13.31 -8.08
CA ALA A 154 -19.27 12.19 -7.69
C ALA A 154 -20.10 12.50 -6.44
N ARG A 155 -19.54 13.29 -5.52
CA ARG A 155 -20.15 13.68 -4.25
C ARG A 155 -20.10 15.21 -4.07
N PRO A 156 -20.95 15.97 -4.82
CA PRO A 156 -20.92 17.44 -4.81
C PRO A 156 -21.10 18.06 -3.40
N GLU A 157 -21.75 17.36 -2.49
CA GLU A 157 -21.92 17.78 -1.09
C GLU A 157 -20.60 17.76 -0.30
N LEU A 158 -19.59 17.04 -0.78
CA LEU A 158 -18.24 17.02 -0.19
C LEU A 158 -17.30 18.01 -0.87
N ALA A 159 -17.70 18.55 -2.02
CA ALA A 159 -16.91 19.54 -2.74
C ALA A 159 -16.79 20.83 -1.94
N LEU A 160 -15.64 21.48 -2.02
CA LEU A 160 -15.49 22.84 -1.59
C LEU A 160 -16.10 23.76 -2.67
N THR A 161 -17.07 24.60 -2.31
CA THR A 161 -17.83 25.41 -3.25
C THR A 161 -17.66 26.91 -3.00
N LYS A 162 -17.93 27.67 -4.05
CA LYS A 162 -18.09 29.13 -4.00
C LYS A 162 -19.55 29.51 -3.70
N PRO A 163 -19.84 30.77 -3.36
CA PRO A 163 -21.21 31.20 -3.10
C PRO A 163 -22.18 31.02 -4.29
N ASP A 164 -21.66 30.90 -5.51
CA ASP A 164 -22.46 30.64 -6.71
C ASP A 164 -22.72 29.13 -6.93
N GLY A 165 -22.29 28.27 -5.98
CA GLY A 165 -22.45 26.84 -6.01
C GLY A 165 -21.43 26.08 -6.88
N LYS A 166 -20.52 26.79 -7.55
CA LYS A 166 -19.48 26.14 -8.35
C LYS A 166 -18.33 25.62 -7.49
N PRO A 167 -17.69 24.51 -7.88
CA PRO A 167 -16.53 24.02 -7.17
C PRO A 167 -15.39 25.03 -7.12
N VAL A 168 -14.65 25.03 -6.03
CA VAL A 168 -13.35 25.69 -5.92
C VAL A 168 -12.34 24.87 -6.69
N THR A 169 -11.60 25.50 -7.60
CA THR A 169 -10.59 24.83 -8.43
C THR A 169 -9.21 25.48 -8.25
N ASP A 170 -8.17 24.72 -8.55
CA ASP A 170 -6.81 25.24 -8.68
C ASP A 170 -6.58 25.89 -10.07
N ALA A 171 -5.36 26.38 -10.31
CA ALA A 171 -5.01 27.01 -11.57
C ALA A 171 -5.12 26.08 -12.81
N ASN A 172 -5.14 24.76 -12.59
CA ASN A 172 -5.31 23.74 -13.64
C ASN A 172 -6.78 23.32 -13.82
N GLY A 173 -7.69 23.93 -13.08
CA GLY A 173 -9.12 23.59 -13.11
C GLY A 173 -9.49 22.37 -12.31
N LEU A 174 -8.59 21.81 -11.48
CA LEU A 174 -8.85 20.64 -10.66
C LEU A 174 -9.59 21.06 -9.37
N ALA A 175 -10.74 20.41 -9.14
CA ALA A 175 -11.61 20.70 -8.01
C ALA A 175 -11.03 20.17 -6.69
N TRP A 176 -11.46 20.80 -5.59
CA TRP A 176 -11.09 20.46 -4.23
C TRP A 176 -12.32 20.01 -3.45
N VAL A 177 -12.13 19.02 -2.58
CA VAL A 177 -13.09 18.64 -1.54
C VAL A 177 -12.86 19.47 -0.28
N ASN A 178 -13.88 19.57 0.56
CA ASN A 178 -13.84 20.42 1.75
C ASN A 178 -13.08 19.72 2.90
N PRO A 179 -11.93 20.27 3.35
CA PRO A 179 -11.13 19.65 4.42
C PRO A 179 -11.81 19.64 5.80
N TYR A 180 -12.94 20.31 5.96
CA TYR A 180 -13.73 20.26 7.19
C TYR A 180 -14.75 19.12 7.23
N ARG A 181 -14.91 18.37 6.13
CA ARG A 181 -15.87 17.26 6.06
C ARG A 181 -15.25 15.98 6.57
N GLN A 182 -15.84 15.44 7.62
CA GLN A 182 -15.37 14.20 8.23
C GLN A 182 -15.49 13.01 7.29
N GLU A 183 -16.49 12.99 6.42
CA GLU A 183 -16.68 11.97 5.39
C GLU A 183 -15.49 11.91 4.41
N VAL A 184 -14.84 13.05 4.16
CA VAL A 184 -13.60 13.12 3.37
C VAL A 184 -12.44 12.50 4.15
N TRP A 185 -12.37 12.73 5.48
CA TRP A 185 -11.34 12.12 6.32
C TRP A 185 -11.47 10.60 6.36
N GLU A 186 -12.70 10.10 6.49
CA GLU A 186 -13.01 8.67 6.46
C GLU A 186 -12.54 8.04 5.14
N TYR A 187 -12.95 8.61 4.00
CA TYR A 187 -12.53 8.17 2.68
C TYR A 187 -11.00 8.09 2.52
N LEU A 188 -10.28 9.14 2.90
CA LEU A 188 -8.82 9.20 2.79
C LEU A 188 -8.13 8.21 3.73
N THR A 189 -8.70 8.02 4.91
CA THR A 189 -8.13 7.09 5.90
C THR A 189 -8.37 5.63 5.51
N GLU A 190 -9.55 5.28 4.99
CA GLU A 190 -9.83 3.94 4.46
C GLU A 190 -8.92 3.59 3.28
N LEU A 191 -8.63 4.55 2.37
CA LEU A 191 -7.63 4.36 1.32
C LEU A 191 -6.24 4.07 1.87
N ALA A 192 -5.86 4.78 2.92
CA ALA A 192 -4.57 4.59 3.56
C ALA A 192 -4.48 3.26 4.30
N GLU A 193 -5.56 2.85 4.98
CA GLU A 193 -5.66 1.53 5.62
C GLU A 193 -5.56 0.40 4.60
N MET A 194 -6.21 0.55 3.45
CA MET A 194 -6.09 -0.39 2.34
C MET A 194 -4.65 -0.49 1.83
N ALA A 195 -3.94 0.63 1.67
CA ALA A 195 -2.53 0.62 1.28
C ALA A 195 -1.64 -0.05 2.33
N ALA A 196 -1.91 0.19 3.63
CA ALA A 196 -1.22 -0.50 4.72
C ALA A 196 -1.46 -2.02 4.67
N ASP A 197 -2.69 -2.46 4.43
CA ASP A 197 -3.04 -3.88 4.32
C ASP A 197 -2.42 -4.55 3.08
N LEU A 198 -2.14 -3.79 2.01
CA LEU A 198 -1.38 -4.25 0.84
C LEU A 198 0.13 -4.39 1.11
N GLY A 199 0.60 -3.92 2.28
CA GLY A 199 1.99 -4.07 2.70
C GLY A 199 2.89 -2.87 2.42
N PHE A 200 2.33 -1.69 2.14
CA PHE A 200 3.11 -0.45 2.14
C PHE A 200 3.68 -0.17 3.54
N ASP A 201 4.94 0.22 3.60
CA ASP A 201 5.65 0.49 4.85
C ASP A 201 5.29 1.86 5.44
N GLU A 202 4.94 2.82 4.60
CA GLU A 202 4.63 4.21 4.97
C GLU A 202 3.49 4.78 4.15
N ILE A 203 2.63 5.56 4.80
CA ILE A 203 1.62 6.39 4.15
C ILE A 203 2.11 7.84 4.14
N GLN A 204 2.21 8.42 2.94
CA GLN A 204 2.57 9.81 2.75
C GLN A 204 1.36 10.59 2.23
N TYR A 205 0.75 11.37 3.11
CA TYR A 205 -0.31 12.29 2.74
C TYR A 205 0.25 13.55 2.07
N ASP A 206 -0.19 13.81 0.86
CA ASP A 206 0.14 15.02 0.10
C ASP A 206 -1.10 15.90 -0.08
N TYR A 207 -0.92 17.17 -0.40
CA TYR A 207 -2.01 18.16 -0.46
C TYR A 207 -2.85 18.23 0.83
N VAL A 208 -2.22 18.00 1.98
CA VAL A 208 -2.82 18.15 3.31
C VAL A 208 -2.86 19.64 3.67
N ARG A 209 -3.66 20.37 2.91
CA ARG A 209 -3.79 21.81 3.02
C ARG A 209 -5.08 22.29 2.37
N PHE A 210 -5.46 23.49 2.69
CA PHE A 210 -6.54 24.20 1.98
C PHE A 210 -6.04 24.68 0.62
N PRO A 211 -6.94 24.84 -0.38
CA PRO A 211 -6.58 25.44 -1.66
C PRO A 211 -6.10 26.87 -1.47
N VAL A 212 -5.35 27.36 -2.45
CA VAL A 212 -4.87 28.75 -2.53
C VAL A 212 -5.35 29.38 -3.83
N GLY A 213 -5.41 30.72 -3.86
CA GLY A 213 -5.84 31.48 -5.02
C GLY A 213 -7.17 32.20 -4.83
N SER A 214 -7.68 32.81 -5.89
CA SER A 214 -8.87 33.66 -5.84
C SER A 214 -10.12 32.90 -5.41
N ASP A 215 -10.31 31.71 -5.91
CA ASP A 215 -11.47 30.87 -5.61
C ASP A 215 -11.47 30.45 -4.13
N ALA A 216 -10.30 30.11 -3.58
CA ALA A 216 -10.16 29.76 -2.17
C ALA A 216 -10.50 30.92 -1.21
N ASN A 217 -10.29 32.15 -1.65
CA ASN A 217 -10.57 33.33 -0.84
C ASN A 217 -12.07 33.60 -0.69
N VAL A 218 -12.90 33.12 -1.61
CA VAL A 218 -14.35 33.28 -1.63
C VAL A 218 -15.09 31.97 -1.35
N ALA A 219 -14.37 30.93 -0.99
CA ALA A 219 -14.94 29.61 -0.73
C ALA A 219 -15.86 29.61 0.49
N ASP A 220 -16.96 28.88 0.39
CA ASP A 220 -17.82 28.56 1.52
C ASP A 220 -17.33 27.26 2.17
N TYR A 221 -16.76 27.38 3.35
CA TYR A 221 -16.27 26.23 4.12
C TYR A 221 -17.35 25.58 4.99
N GLY A 222 -18.52 26.23 5.15
CA GLY A 222 -19.63 25.74 5.97
C GLY A 222 -19.37 25.75 7.47
N VAL A 223 -18.32 26.45 7.94
CA VAL A 223 -17.92 26.53 9.35
C VAL A 223 -17.52 27.97 9.73
N ASP A 224 -17.65 28.29 11.01
CA ASP A 224 -17.06 29.49 11.58
C ASP A 224 -15.53 29.26 11.75
N MET A 225 -14.75 29.87 10.87
CA MET A 225 -13.28 29.69 10.86
C MET A 225 -12.57 30.40 12.02
N ASP A 226 -13.23 31.31 12.70
CA ASP A 226 -12.70 31.92 13.93
C ASP A 226 -12.81 30.96 15.11
N ALA A 227 -13.91 30.20 15.17
CA ALA A 227 -14.12 29.14 16.16
C ALA A 227 -13.37 27.85 15.81
N TYR A 228 -13.27 27.50 14.53
CA TYR A 228 -12.58 26.29 14.05
C TYR A 228 -11.61 26.63 12.92
N PRO A 229 -10.37 27.06 13.24
CA PRO A 229 -9.40 27.50 12.26
C PRO A 229 -8.92 26.40 11.32
N LYS A 230 -8.58 26.75 10.06
CA LYS A 230 -8.03 25.82 9.04
C LYS A 230 -6.90 24.93 9.56
N ARG A 231 -6.00 25.51 10.37
CA ARG A 231 -4.90 24.75 10.98
C ARG A 231 -5.41 23.64 11.89
N GLN A 232 -6.47 23.90 12.67
CA GLN A 232 -7.04 22.91 13.57
C GLN A 232 -7.66 21.75 12.79
N ALA A 233 -8.40 22.02 11.72
CA ALA A 233 -8.98 20.98 10.87
C ALA A 233 -7.91 20.05 10.27
N ILE A 234 -6.77 20.60 9.82
CA ILE A 234 -5.65 19.77 9.34
C ILE A 234 -5.03 18.94 10.47
N GLN A 235 -4.89 19.51 11.67
CA GLN A 235 -4.36 18.78 12.83
C GLN A 235 -5.28 17.64 13.24
N ASP A 236 -6.59 17.89 13.26
CA ASP A 236 -7.59 16.90 13.64
C ASP A 236 -7.69 15.77 12.59
N PHE A 237 -7.64 16.10 11.30
CA PHE A 237 -7.52 15.08 10.24
C PHE A 237 -6.28 14.20 10.43
N LEU A 238 -5.10 14.80 10.63
CA LEU A 238 -3.87 14.04 10.80
C LEU A 238 -3.86 13.21 12.09
N ALA A 239 -4.51 13.68 13.16
CA ALA A 239 -4.70 12.91 14.37
C ALA A 239 -5.62 11.71 14.11
N TYR A 240 -6.80 11.96 13.50
CA TYR A 240 -7.78 10.93 13.16
C TYR A 240 -7.19 9.82 12.29
N ALA A 241 -6.50 10.17 11.21
CA ALA A 241 -5.89 9.21 10.32
C ALA A 241 -4.67 8.51 10.96
N GLY A 242 -3.87 9.27 11.71
CA GLY A 242 -2.69 8.75 12.40
C GLY A 242 -3.02 7.69 13.43
N ASP A 243 -4.04 7.90 14.27
CA ASP A 243 -4.46 6.95 15.29
C ASP A 243 -4.85 5.59 14.66
N ARG A 244 -5.64 5.61 13.60
CA ARG A 244 -6.08 4.40 12.88
C ARG A 244 -4.93 3.65 12.20
N LEU A 245 -4.01 4.37 11.57
CA LEU A 245 -2.87 3.78 10.85
C LEU A 245 -1.78 3.26 11.80
N HIS A 246 -1.60 3.89 12.96
CA HIS A 246 -0.68 3.40 13.98
C HIS A 246 -1.13 2.05 14.56
N GLU A 247 -2.44 1.82 14.68
CA GLU A 247 -2.98 0.51 15.07
C GLU A 247 -2.61 -0.60 14.08
N LYS A 248 -2.42 -0.25 12.79
CA LYS A 248 -1.94 -1.16 11.75
C LYS A 248 -0.40 -1.25 11.68
N GLY A 249 0.31 -0.55 12.55
CA GLY A 249 1.78 -0.51 12.55
C GLY A 249 2.40 0.28 11.40
N CYS A 250 1.59 1.06 10.67
CA CYS A 250 2.06 1.84 9.53
C CYS A 250 2.59 3.21 9.95
N VAL A 251 3.58 3.68 9.24
CA VAL A 251 4.15 5.02 9.44
C VAL A 251 3.34 6.03 8.66
N VAL A 252 3.08 7.18 9.28
CA VAL A 252 2.35 8.27 8.63
C VAL A 252 3.24 9.50 8.54
N THR A 253 3.33 10.02 7.31
CA THR A 253 3.99 11.30 7.02
C THR A 253 3.04 12.22 6.26
N ALA A 254 3.30 13.51 6.33
CA ALA A 254 2.56 14.50 5.56
C ALA A 254 3.55 15.45 4.90
N LEU A 255 3.33 15.77 3.62
CA LEU A 255 4.13 16.76 2.93
C LEU A 255 3.66 18.17 3.32
N SER A 256 4.58 18.98 3.83
CA SER A 256 4.32 20.40 4.06
C SER A 256 4.25 21.16 2.72
N ALA A 257 3.67 22.36 2.74
CA ALA A 257 3.63 23.25 1.58
C ALA A 257 5.03 23.56 0.99
N GLU A 258 6.09 23.32 1.74
CA GLU A 258 7.48 23.47 1.33
C GLU A 258 8.10 22.16 0.78
N GLY A 259 7.31 21.10 0.60
CA GLY A 259 7.77 19.81 0.08
C GLY A 259 8.65 19.01 1.04
N ARG A 260 8.69 19.38 2.33
CA ARG A 260 9.44 18.63 3.35
C ARG A 260 8.49 17.70 4.12
N PRO A 261 8.80 16.41 4.25
CA PRO A 261 8.02 15.51 5.07
C PRO A 261 8.04 15.95 6.54
N THR A 262 6.87 16.08 7.15
CA THR A 262 6.73 16.28 8.59
C THR A 262 6.29 14.96 9.20
N CYS A 263 7.16 14.35 9.99
CA CYS A 263 6.82 13.14 10.74
C CYS A 263 6.22 13.54 12.09
N ARG A 264 5.06 12.99 12.46
CA ARG A 264 4.63 12.90 13.86
C ARG A 264 4.92 11.49 14.36
N ARG A 265 5.58 11.43 15.52
CA ARG A 265 5.71 10.21 16.32
C ARG A 265 4.42 9.98 17.10
#